data_cb123aaa3c25aca2fbc702feca481e2a
#
_entry.id   cb123aaa3c25aca2fbc702feca481e2a
#
_cell.length_a   1.000
_cell.length_b   1.000
_cell.length_c   1.000
_cell.angle_alpha   90.00
_cell.angle_beta   90.00
_cell.angle_gamma   90.00
#
_symmetry.space_group_name_H-M   'P 1'
#
loop_
_entity.id
_entity.type
_entity.pdbx_description
1 polymer ?
#
loop_
_entity_poly.entity_id
_entity_poly.type
_entity_poly.pdbx_seq_one_letter_code
_entity_poly.pdbx_strand_id
1 'polypeptide(L)'
;MSVYDAVAGSFDRHRALPEGAALAVREAVLGAVAAPQPRLVDIGAGSGRLGWAFVAAGDDYVGLDLSFGMLQAFKARSDIANAPALVQADARALPFAAGSFDAVLLVQVFGGLAGWRSLLDEARRVLRAGGTLMLGRTVNDPGGIDARMKRKLASLLGETPRPDNRRDAAERHLAGSASASTQLVPARWTAERSPGGFLDRHAGGAQFNRLPAALRRQALAALRDWAVGEFGRLDVRFTETQRFELRLFKFAEG
;
A
#
# COMPACT_ATOMS: atom_id res chain seq x y z
N MET A 1 -5.23 19.89 -1.22
CA MET A 1 -5.16 19.05 0.00
C MET A 1 -5.51 17.62 -0.37
N SER A 2 -4.68 16.66 0.03
CA SER A 2 -4.94 15.23 -0.15
C SER A 2 -6.02 14.78 0.85
N VAL A 3 -6.88 13.83 0.44
CA VAL A 3 -7.84 13.20 1.39
C VAL A 3 -7.14 12.43 2.52
N TYR A 4 -5.86 12.15 2.37
CA TYR A 4 -5.05 11.47 3.39
C TYR A 4 -4.51 12.41 4.46
N ASP A 5 -4.49 13.74 4.23
CA ASP A 5 -4.04 14.71 5.23
C ASP A 5 -4.88 14.66 6.51
N ALA A 6 -6.19 14.45 6.37
CA ALA A 6 -7.12 14.39 7.50
C ALA A 6 -7.04 13.10 8.34
N VAL A 7 -6.43 12.03 7.81
CA VAL A 7 -6.39 10.71 8.45
C VAL A 7 -4.97 10.26 8.82
N ALA A 8 -3.95 11.07 8.54
CA ALA A 8 -2.55 10.72 8.73
C ALA A 8 -2.24 10.23 10.17
N GLY A 9 -2.75 10.91 11.20
CA GLY A 9 -2.51 10.56 12.60
C GLY A 9 -3.16 9.26 13.08
N SER A 10 -4.15 8.72 12.37
CA SER A 10 -4.84 7.47 12.73
C SER A 10 -4.56 6.33 11.73
N PHE A 11 -3.89 6.63 10.62
CA PHE A 11 -3.72 5.71 9.50
C PHE A 11 -2.93 4.45 9.88
N ASP A 12 -1.91 4.59 10.69
CA ASP A 12 -1.00 3.50 11.07
C ASP A 12 -1.59 2.55 12.12
N ARG A 13 -2.47 3.03 13.00
CA ARG A 13 -3.02 2.22 14.10
C ARG A 13 -3.64 0.89 13.66
N HIS A 14 -4.11 0.81 12.42
CA HIS A 14 -4.83 -0.36 11.91
C HIS A 14 -4.17 -1.02 10.69
N ARG A 15 -3.04 -0.49 10.23
CA ARG A 15 -2.39 -0.91 8.99
C ARG A 15 -0.89 -1.14 9.11
N ALA A 16 -0.31 -0.99 10.29
CA ALA A 16 1.10 -1.27 10.52
C ALA A 16 1.44 -2.70 10.08
N LEU A 17 2.58 -2.83 9.42
CA LEU A 17 3.19 -4.14 9.19
C LEU A 17 3.87 -4.58 10.49
N PRO A 18 3.82 -5.88 10.85
CA PRO A 18 4.71 -6.37 11.89
C PRO A 18 6.17 -6.04 11.55
N GLU A 19 6.97 -5.72 12.56
CA GLU A 19 8.37 -5.32 12.37
C GLU A 19 9.15 -6.33 11.53
N GLY A 20 9.09 -7.60 11.89
CA GLY A 20 9.75 -8.67 11.11
C GLY A 20 9.26 -8.76 9.66
N ALA A 21 7.99 -8.40 9.37
CA ALA A 21 7.48 -8.36 8.01
C ALA A 21 8.07 -7.20 7.21
N ALA A 22 8.23 -6.01 7.81
CA ALA A 22 8.84 -4.86 7.14
C ALA A 22 10.32 -5.11 6.83
N LEU A 23 11.06 -5.70 7.76
CA LEU A 23 12.47 -6.09 7.57
C LEU A 23 12.62 -7.14 6.46
N ALA A 24 11.79 -8.20 6.47
CA ALA A 24 11.83 -9.22 5.41
C ALA A 24 11.48 -8.65 4.01
N VAL A 25 10.57 -7.68 3.94
CA VAL A 25 10.28 -6.97 2.68
C VAL A 25 11.49 -6.14 2.23
N ARG A 26 12.14 -5.42 3.14
CA ARG A 26 13.38 -4.70 2.83
C ARG A 26 14.46 -5.63 2.26
N GLU A 27 14.74 -6.75 2.93
CA GLU A 27 15.72 -7.74 2.46
C GLU A 27 15.38 -8.26 1.06
N ALA A 28 14.11 -8.59 0.81
CA ALA A 28 13.66 -9.06 -0.49
C ALA A 28 13.78 -8.00 -1.59
N VAL A 29 13.54 -6.72 -1.27
CA VAL A 29 13.73 -5.60 -2.19
C VAL A 29 15.20 -5.45 -2.54
N LEU A 30 16.08 -5.37 -1.54
CA LEU A 30 17.52 -5.19 -1.76
C LEU A 30 18.12 -6.40 -2.52
N GLY A 31 17.75 -7.62 -2.16
CA GLY A 31 18.21 -8.84 -2.83
C GLY A 31 17.73 -8.98 -4.29
N ALA A 32 16.70 -8.24 -4.70
CA ALA A 32 16.19 -8.25 -6.08
C ALA A 32 16.85 -7.20 -6.99
N VAL A 33 17.63 -6.27 -6.44
CA VAL A 33 18.29 -5.20 -7.18
C VAL A 33 19.76 -5.55 -7.41
N ALA A 34 20.21 -5.47 -8.67
CA ALA A 34 21.58 -5.83 -9.04
C ALA A 34 22.58 -4.66 -8.80
N ALA A 35 22.56 -4.09 -7.59
CA ALA A 35 23.49 -3.04 -7.19
C ALA A 35 23.89 -3.26 -5.73
N PRO A 36 25.16 -3.05 -5.34
CA PRO A 36 25.63 -3.30 -3.96
C PRO A 36 25.05 -2.31 -2.95
N GLN A 37 24.75 -1.08 -3.36
CA GLN A 37 24.12 -0.01 -2.59
C GLN A 37 23.06 0.67 -3.47
N PRO A 38 21.88 0.04 -3.63
CA PRO A 38 20.90 0.54 -4.56
C PRO A 38 20.23 1.81 -4.03
N ARG A 39 20.07 2.79 -4.91
CA ARG A 39 19.26 3.96 -4.65
C ARG A 39 17.80 3.67 -4.95
N LEU A 40 16.94 3.86 -3.94
CA LEU A 40 15.55 3.47 -3.95
C LEU A 40 14.63 4.69 -3.88
N VAL A 41 13.52 4.68 -4.65
CA VAL A 41 12.40 5.60 -4.42
C VAL A 41 11.12 4.82 -4.12
N ASP A 42 10.44 5.20 -3.04
CA ASP A 42 9.13 4.69 -2.66
C ASP A 42 8.07 5.74 -3.00
N ILE A 43 7.30 5.49 -4.06
CA ILE A 43 6.29 6.40 -4.56
C ILE A 43 4.95 6.06 -3.87
N GLY A 44 4.45 7.01 -3.10
CA GLY A 44 3.33 6.80 -2.18
C GLY A 44 3.79 6.22 -0.85
N ALA A 45 4.93 6.70 -0.34
CA ALA A 45 5.56 6.24 0.91
C ALA A 45 4.66 6.38 2.14
N GLY A 46 3.67 7.28 2.10
CA GLY A 46 2.71 7.51 3.16
C GLY A 46 3.40 7.92 4.47
N SER A 47 2.92 7.34 5.57
CA SER A 47 3.47 7.52 6.93
C SER A 47 4.75 6.69 7.20
N GLY A 48 5.38 6.14 6.18
CA GLY A 48 6.61 5.36 6.31
C GLY A 48 6.41 3.94 6.85
N ARG A 49 5.25 3.36 6.67
CA ARG A 49 4.89 2.04 7.19
C ARG A 49 5.85 0.91 6.77
N LEU A 50 6.41 1.01 5.58
CA LEU A 50 7.49 0.15 5.07
C LEU A 50 8.82 0.89 5.07
N GLY A 51 8.81 2.16 4.66
CA GLY A 51 10.03 2.97 4.45
C GLY A 51 10.92 3.11 5.68
N TRP A 52 10.34 3.04 6.90
CA TRP A 52 11.14 3.10 8.13
C TRP A 52 12.23 2.03 8.20
N ALA A 53 11.97 0.81 7.68
CA ALA A 53 12.93 -0.28 7.71
C ALA A 53 14.17 0.00 6.86
N PHE A 54 14.01 0.74 5.75
CA PHE A 54 15.12 1.18 4.91
C PHE A 54 15.89 2.32 5.58
N VAL A 55 15.18 3.34 6.08
CA VAL A 55 15.80 4.51 6.71
C VAL A 55 16.56 4.13 7.99
N ALA A 56 15.98 3.28 8.83
CA ALA A 56 16.63 2.80 10.06
C ALA A 56 17.92 2.01 9.78
N ALA A 57 17.96 1.30 8.65
CA ALA A 57 19.15 0.56 8.22
C ALA A 57 20.19 1.41 7.49
N GLY A 58 19.90 2.67 7.19
CA GLY A 58 20.81 3.57 6.48
C GLY A 58 20.87 3.36 4.96
N ASP A 59 19.85 2.75 4.35
CA ASP A 59 19.77 2.58 2.90
C ASP A 59 19.60 3.94 2.20
N ASP A 60 20.06 4.06 0.94
CA ASP A 60 19.80 5.24 0.09
C ASP A 60 18.34 5.21 -0.38
N TYR A 61 17.45 5.68 0.50
CA TYR A 61 16.01 5.65 0.34
C TYR A 61 15.41 7.05 0.27
N VAL A 62 14.57 7.26 -0.74
CA VAL A 62 13.76 8.48 -0.91
C VAL A 62 12.29 8.10 -0.84
N GLY A 63 11.54 8.70 0.10
CA GLY A 63 10.09 8.58 0.19
C GLY A 63 9.39 9.74 -0.50
N LEU A 64 8.41 9.46 -1.38
CA LEU A 64 7.61 10.48 -2.05
C LEU A 64 6.13 10.24 -1.76
N ASP A 65 5.39 11.30 -1.42
CA ASP A 65 3.93 11.26 -1.27
C ASP A 65 3.30 12.60 -1.66
N LEU A 66 2.05 12.57 -2.12
CA LEU A 66 1.26 13.77 -2.40
C LEU A 66 0.79 14.45 -1.11
N SER A 67 0.59 13.69 -0.04
CA SER A 67 0.07 14.16 1.25
C SER A 67 1.19 14.64 2.15
N PHE A 68 1.21 15.95 2.42
CA PHE A 68 2.15 16.54 3.38
C PHE A 68 1.97 15.96 4.78
N GLY A 69 0.71 15.76 5.22
CA GLY A 69 0.40 15.16 6.52
C GLY A 69 0.96 13.75 6.68
N MET A 70 0.96 12.94 5.61
CA MET A 70 1.57 11.60 5.63
C MET A 70 3.09 11.68 5.77
N LEU A 71 3.75 12.58 5.04
CA LEU A 71 5.20 12.75 5.15
C LEU A 71 5.61 13.28 6.53
N GLN A 72 4.80 14.16 7.15
CA GLN A 72 5.02 14.60 8.53
C GLN A 72 4.90 13.43 9.52
N ALA A 73 3.91 12.56 9.34
CA ALA A 73 3.78 11.36 10.16
C ALA A 73 4.97 10.41 9.98
N PHE A 74 5.50 10.28 8.76
CA PHE A 74 6.71 9.49 8.51
C PHE A 74 7.93 10.10 9.25
N LYS A 75 8.12 11.42 9.10
CA LYS A 75 9.22 12.13 9.76
C LYS A 75 9.16 12.03 11.28
N ALA A 76 7.96 11.96 11.84
CA ALA A 76 7.72 11.91 13.29
C ALA A 76 7.81 10.49 13.89
N ARG A 77 8.13 9.45 13.11
CA ARG A 77 8.27 8.10 13.66
C ARG A 77 9.42 8.03 14.65
N SER A 78 9.13 7.54 15.84
CA SER A 78 10.12 7.41 16.92
C SER A 78 11.08 6.23 16.75
N ASP A 79 10.73 5.30 15.87
CA ASP A 79 11.51 4.10 15.55
C ASP A 79 12.58 4.34 14.47
N ILE A 80 12.75 5.59 14.01
CA ILE A 80 13.74 5.98 13.00
C ILE A 80 14.81 6.87 13.63
N ALA A 81 16.06 6.38 13.67
CA ALA A 81 17.20 7.13 14.20
C ALA A 81 17.69 8.22 13.23
N ASN A 82 17.53 8.02 11.91
CA ASN A 82 17.97 8.91 10.86
C ASN A 82 16.80 9.69 10.26
N ALA A 83 17.03 10.93 9.85
CA ALA A 83 15.99 11.70 9.16
C ALA A 83 15.77 11.12 7.74
N PRO A 84 14.53 10.72 7.37
CA PRO A 84 14.26 10.21 6.03
C PRO A 84 14.35 11.33 4.98
N ALA A 85 14.84 11.00 3.79
CA ALA A 85 14.73 11.86 2.62
C ALA A 85 13.30 11.81 2.08
N LEU A 86 12.52 12.88 2.27
CA LEU A 86 11.10 12.93 1.91
C LEU A 86 10.82 14.06 0.92
N VAL A 87 10.02 13.76 -0.10
CA VAL A 87 9.64 14.68 -1.17
C VAL A 87 8.13 14.73 -1.30
N GLN A 88 7.53 15.92 -1.20
CA GLN A 88 6.12 16.11 -1.52
C GLN A 88 5.97 16.38 -3.01
N ALA A 89 5.36 15.44 -3.75
CA ALA A 89 5.10 15.61 -5.17
C ALA A 89 3.95 14.72 -5.67
N ASP A 90 3.46 15.07 -6.86
CA ASP A 90 2.51 14.22 -7.60
C ASP A 90 3.30 13.10 -8.30
N ALA A 91 2.92 11.87 -8.06
CA ALA A 91 3.53 10.69 -8.69
C ALA A 91 3.39 10.66 -10.23
N ARG A 92 2.53 11.49 -10.80
CA ARG A 92 2.34 11.65 -12.25
C ARG A 92 3.32 12.64 -12.89
N ALA A 93 4.14 13.32 -12.08
CA ALA A 93 5.17 14.27 -12.51
C ALA A 93 6.28 14.30 -11.45
N LEU A 94 7.17 13.30 -11.49
CA LEU A 94 8.21 13.13 -10.49
C LEU A 94 9.33 14.16 -10.63
N PRO A 95 9.76 14.85 -9.55
CA PRO A 95 10.78 15.88 -9.59
C PRO A 95 12.20 15.28 -9.60
N PHE A 96 12.40 14.21 -10.34
CA PHE A 96 13.69 13.52 -10.46
C PHE A 96 14.10 13.42 -11.92
N ALA A 97 15.41 13.42 -12.17
CA ALA A 97 15.96 13.17 -13.51
C ALA A 97 15.68 11.72 -13.96
N ALA A 98 15.67 11.49 -15.27
CA ALA A 98 15.59 10.14 -15.81
C ALA A 98 16.78 9.30 -15.31
N GLY A 99 16.54 7.99 -15.05
CA GLY A 99 17.59 7.08 -14.65
C GLY A 99 18.25 7.40 -13.29
N SER A 100 17.50 7.98 -12.33
CA SER A 100 18.02 8.38 -11.02
C SER A 100 18.06 7.26 -9.99
N PHE A 101 17.29 6.18 -10.18
CA PHE A 101 17.07 5.14 -9.16
C PHE A 101 17.33 3.74 -9.71
N ASP A 102 17.90 2.88 -8.88
CA ASP A 102 18.11 1.45 -9.17
C ASP A 102 16.83 0.64 -8.94
N ALA A 103 15.97 1.12 -8.01
CA ALA A 103 14.66 0.52 -7.78
C ALA A 103 13.57 1.58 -7.52
N VAL A 104 12.38 1.27 -8.01
CA VAL A 104 11.14 2.01 -7.75
C VAL A 104 10.16 1.10 -7.03
N LEU A 105 9.68 1.54 -5.88
CA LEU A 105 8.67 0.86 -5.07
C LEU A 105 7.32 1.55 -5.23
N LEU A 106 6.27 0.76 -5.41
CA LEU A 106 4.87 1.18 -5.47
C LEU A 106 4.05 0.29 -4.54
N VAL A 107 3.91 0.69 -3.27
CA VAL A 107 3.25 -0.13 -2.25
C VAL A 107 1.84 0.40 -1.96
N GLN A 108 0.82 -0.36 -2.36
CA GLN A 108 -0.60 -0.04 -2.13
C GLN A 108 -1.07 1.34 -2.67
N VAL A 109 -0.48 1.85 -3.74
CA VAL A 109 -0.76 3.19 -4.27
C VAL A 109 -1.96 3.26 -5.23
N PHE A 110 -2.39 2.14 -5.82
CA PHE A 110 -3.41 2.14 -6.88
C PHE A 110 -4.84 2.40 -6.39
N GLY A 111 -5.07 2.41 -5.08
CA GLY A 111 -6.38 2.67 -4.48
C GLY A 111 -6.86 4.09 -4.71
N GLY A 112 -7.80 4.29 -5.66
CA GLY A 112 -8.39 5.60 -5.92
C GLY A 112 -7.55 6.53 -6.81
N LEU A 113 -6.40 6.11 -7.32
CA LEU A 113 -5.54 6.91 -8.20
C LEU A 113 -6.11 6.93 -9.63
N ALA A 114 -6.61 8.11 -10.07
CA ALA A 114 -6.82 8.37 -11.48
C ALA A 114 -5.44 8.64 -12.13
N GLY A 115 -5.21 8.18 -13.37
CA GLY A 115 -3.94 8.44 -14.06
C GLY A 115 -2.79 7.51 -13.64
N TRP A 116 -3.10 6.29 -13.24
CA TRP A 116 -2.09 5.29 -12.88
C TRP A 116 -1.09 4.98 -14.02
N ARG A 117 -1.47 5.20 -15.29
CA ARG A 117 -0.56 5.04 -16.43
C ARG A 117 0.56 6.08 -16.38
N SER A 118 0.23 7.36 -16.20
CA SER A 118 1.24 8.42 -16.08
C SER A 118 2.17 8.20 -14.88
N LEU A 119 1.65 7.64 -13.76
CA LEU A 119 2.50 7.22 -12.65
C LEU A 119 3.49 6.13 -13.08
N LEU A 120 3.04 5.13 -13.84
CA LEU A 120 3.95 4.06 -14.31
C LEU A 120 4.96 4.57 -15.33
N ASP A 121 4.57 5.50 -16.22
CA ASP A 121 5.48 6.14 -17.17
C ASP A 121 6.58 6.91 -16.42
N GLU A 122 6.23 7.68 -15.41
CA GLU A 122 7.17 8.40 -14.56
C GLU A 122 8.07 7.45 -13.74
N ALA A 123 7.48 6.39 -13.16
CA ALA A 123 8.23 5.36 -12.45
C ALA A 123 9.28 4.71 -13.37
N ARG A 124 8.90 4.46 -14.63
CA ARG A 124 9.84 3.94 -15.66
C ARG A 124 10.90 4.96 -16.04
N ARG A 125 10.53 6.22 -16.21
CA ARG A 125 11.46 7.28 -16.59
C ARG A 125 12.56 7.48 -15.55
N VAL A 126 12.24 7.46 -14.27
CA VAL A 126 13.22 7.66 -13.20
C VAL A 126 14.04 6.41 -12.89
N LEU A 127 13.64 5.25 -13.37
CA LEU A 127 14.35 3.98 -13.21
C LEU A 127 15.54 3.91 -14.18
N ARG A 128 16.70 3.51 -13.68
CA ARG A 128 17.91 3.24 -14.50
C ARG A 128 17.69 2.07 -15.44
N ALA A 129 18.50 2.01 -16.50
CA ALA A 129 18.65 0.80 -17.31
C ALA A 129 19.05 -0.37 -16.39
N GLY A 130 18.41 -1.53 -16.56
CA GLY A 130 18.61 -2.70 -15.69
C GLY A 130 17.99 -2.59 -14.29
N GLY A 131 17.37 -1.47 -13.95
CA GLY A 131 16.70 -1.26 -12.65
C GLY A 131 15.42 -2.10 -12.50
N THR A 132 14.90 -2.17 -11.27
CA THR A 132 13.74 -3.00 -10.93
C THR A 132 12.56 -2.15 -10.44
N LEU A 133 11.40 -2.28 -11.10
CA LEU A 133 10.13 -1.71 -10.62
C LEU A 133 9.36 -2.76 -9.83
N MET A 134 8.86 -2.38 -8.66
CA MET A 134 8.25 -3.31 -7.72
C MET A 134 6.86 -2.84 -7.27
N LEU A 135 5.86 -3.71 -7.39
CA LEU A 135 4.52 -3.49 -6.87
C LEU A 135 4.30 -4.30 -5.60
N GLY A 136 4.12 -3.63 -4.46
CA GLY A 136 3.89 -4.25 -3.16
C GLY A 136 2.44 -4.18 -2.69
N ARG A 137 1.96 -5.22 -1.97
CA ARG A 137 0.68 -5.21 -1.26
C ARG A 137 0.64 -6.19 -0.10
N THR A 138 -0.16 -5.85 0.90
CA THR A 138 -0.64 -6.83 1.89
C THR A 138 -1.87 -7.55 1.31
N VAL A 139 -1.88 -8.87 1.39
CA VAL A 139 -2.99 -9.73 0.97
C VAL A 139 -3.56 -10.41 2.22
N ASN A 140 -4.85 -10.24 2.44
CA ASN A 140 -5.59 -10.89 3.50
C ASN A 140 -6.12 -12.25 3.02
N ASP A 141 -6.50 -13.11 3.97
CA ASP A 141 -7.22 -14.35 3.67
C ASP A 141 -8.51 -14.04 2.89
N PRO A 142 -8.71 -14.59 1.69
CA PRO A 142 -9.91 -14.36 0.89
C PRO A 142 -11.19 -14.93 1.55
N GLY A 143 -11.07 -15.93 2.42
CA GLY A 143 -12.15 -16.50 3.22
C GLY A 143 -12.36 -15.80 4.57
N GLY A 144 -11.41 -14.96 4.98
CA GLY A 144 -11.38 -14.33 6.29
C GLY A 144 -12.48 -13.29 6.51
N ILE A 145 -12.55 -12.83 7.75
CA ILE A 145 -13.58 -11.88 8.21
C ILE A 145 -13.50 -10.55 7.46
N ASP A 146 -12.30 -10.00 7.31
CA ASP A 146 -12.11 -8.73 6.60
C ASP A 146 -12.60 -8.81 5.14
N ALA A 147 -12.37 -9.94 4.46
CA ALA A 147 -12.85 -10.15 3.11
C ALA A 147 -14.38 -10.32 3.04
N ARG A 148 -14.96 -11.03 3.99
CA ARG A 148 -16.44 -11.23 4.09
C ARG A 148 -17.14 -9.90 4.37
N MET A 149 -16.67 -9.15 5.37
CA MET A 149 -17.19 -7.82 5.72
C MET A 149 -17.07 -6.84 4.55
N LYS A 150 -15.93 -6.83 3.84
CA LYS A 150 -15.70 -5.97 2.67
C LYS A 150 -16.66 -6.30 1.52
N ARG A 151 -16.87 -7.58 1.21
CA ARG A 151 -17.86 -7.99 0.18
C ARG A 151 -19.27 -7.55 0.55
N LYS A 152 -19.66 -7.71 1.82
CA LYS A 152 -20.97 -7.26 2.29
C LYS A 152 -21.15 -5.76 2.21
N LEU A 153 -20.12 -4.99 2.62
CA LEU A 153 -20.13 -3.54 2.51
C LEU A 153 -20.28 -3.07 1.07
N ALA A 154 -19.53 -3.65 0.13
CA ALA A 154 -19.65 -3.35 -1.29
C ALA A 154 -21.08 -3.62 -1.81
N SER A 155 -21.67 -4.75 -1.44
CA SER A 155 -23.06 -5.09 -1.76
C SER A 155 -24.05 -4.05 -1.20
N LEU A 156 -23.89 -3.60 0.04
CA LEU A 156 -24.74 -2.59 0.67
C LEU A 156 -24.63 -1.22 0.01
N LEU A 157 -23.47 -0.92 -0.59
CA LEU A 157 -23.23 0.32 -1.33
C LEU A 157 -23.65 0.23 -2.81
N GLY A 158 -24.19 -0.90 -3.25
CA GLY A 158 -24.55 -1.13 -4.66
C GLY A 158 -23.32 -1.20 -5.58
N GLU A 159 -22.13 -1.43 -5.01
CA GLU A 159 -20.91 -1.58 -5.79
C GLU A 159 -20.89 -2.98 -6.41
N THR A 160 -20.87 -3.05 -7.73
CA THR A 160 -20.57 -4.29 -8.43
C THR A 160 -19.09 -4.63 -8.22
N PRO A 161 -18.75 -5.89 -7.87
CA PRO A 161 -17.35 -6.32 -7.87
C PRO A 161 -16.75 -6.04 -9.25
N ARG A 162 -15.79 -5.14 -9.31
CA ARG A 162 -15.06 -4.89 -10.56
C ARG A 162 -14.13 -6.07 -10.77
N PRO A 163 -14.28 -6.83 -11.85
CA PRO A 163 -13.43 -7.99 -12.14
C PRO A 163 -11.97 -7.61 -12.36
N ASP A 164 -11.74 -6.32 -12.62
CA ASP A 164 -10.42 -5.77 -12.89
C ASP A 164 -10.15 -4.57 -11.99
N ASN A 165 -9.29 -4.74 -11.01
CA ASN A 165 -8.83 -3.62 -10.21
C ASN A 165 -7.66 -2.91 -10.92
N ARG A 166 -7.43 -1.64 -10.57
CA ARG A 166 -6.38 -0.83 -11.20
C ARG A 166 -4.98 -1.44 -11.05
N ARG A 167 -4.74 -2.18 -9.98
CA ARG A 167 -3.48 -2.88 -9.78
C ARG A 167 -3.28 -3.98 -10.81
N ASP A 168 -4.29 -4.82 -11.05
CA ASP A 168 -4.20 -5.91 -12.02
C ASP A 168 -4.03 -5.35 -13.44
N ALA A 169 -4.68 -4.21 -13.74
CA ALA A 169 -4.47 -3.48 -14.99
C ALA A 169 -3.04 -2.94 -15.11
N ALA A 170 -2.48 -2.41 -14.02
CA ALA A 170 -1.09 -1.94 -13.95
C ALA A 170 -0.09 -3.09 -14.11
N GLU A 171 -0.34 -4.23 -13.44
CA GLU A 171 0.51 -5.43 -13.58
C GLU A 171 0.53 -5.96 -15.02
N ARG A 172 -0.63 -6.04 -15.69
CA ARG A 172 -0.70 -6.43 -17.11
C ARG A 172 0.02 -5.44 -18.02
N HIS A 173 -0.16 -4.14 -17.76
CA HIS A 173 0.51 -3.10 -18.54
C HIS A 173 2.03 -3.20 -18.42
N LEU A 174 2.57 -3.37 -17.22
CA LEU A 174 4.00 -3.56 -16.99
C LEU A 174 4.52 -4.86 -17.59
N ALA A 175 3.77 -5.96 -17.43
CA ALA A 175 4.16 -7.25 -17.98
C ALA A 175 4.27 -7.24 -19.53
N GLY A 176 3.49 -6.38 -20.20
CA GLY A 176 3.56 -6.23 -21.67
C GLY A 176 4.85 -5.57 -22.17
N SER A 177 5.59 -4.85 -21.32
CA SER A 177 6.86 -4.18 -21.68
C SER A 177 8.07 -4.70 -20.90
N ALA A 178 7.86 -5.52 -19.87
CA ALA A 178 8.94 -6.09 -19.08
C ALA A 178 9.63 -7.26 -19.79
N SER A 179 10.95 -7.33 -19.69
CA SER A 179 11.75 -8.49 -20.14
C SER A 179 11.60 -9.70 -19.21
N ALA A 180 11.34 -9.44 -17.91
CA ALA A 180 11.09 -10.47 -16.91
C ALA A 180 10.16 -9.96 -15.81
N SER A 181 9.34 -10.86 -15.25
CA SER A 181 8.56 -10.57 -14.08
C SER A 181 8.57 -11.74 -13.09
N THR A 182 8.71 -11.44 -11.80
CA THR A 182 8.77 -12.42 -10.71
C THR A 182 7.87 -12.00 -9.57
N GLN A 183 7.24 -12.96 -8.90
CA GLN A 183 6.47 -12.71 -7.69
C GLN A 183 7.19 -13.31 -6.48
N LEU A 184 7.35 -12.50 -5.43
CA LEU A 184 7.89 -12.91 -4.14
C LEU A 184 6.81 -12.78 -3.05
N VAL A 185 6.95 -13.60 -2.01
CA VAL A 185 6.15 -13.50 -0.78
C VAL A 185 7.15 -13.40 0.38
N PRO A 186 7.74 -12.23 0.62
CA PRO A 186 8.79 -12.06 1.61
C PRO A 186 8.33 -12.28 3.05
N ALA A 187 7.06 -12.04 3.35
CA ALA A 187 6.54 -12.20 4.71
C ALA A 187 5.15 -12.80 4.74
N ARG A 188 4.90 -13.63 5.78
CA ARG A 188 3.59 -14.15 6.19
C ARG A 188 3.46 -13.95 7.69
N TRP A 189 2.26 -13.58 8.16
CA TRP A 189 1.97 -13.44 9.59
C TRP A 189 0.52 -13.74 9.88
N THR A 190 0.21 -13.97 11.14
CA THR A 190 -1.17 -14.10 11.62
C THR A 190 -1.61 -12.77 12.23
N ALA A 191 -2.89 -12.46 12.11
CA ALA A 191 -3.51 -11.27 12.71
C ALA A 191 -4.87 -11.63 13.28
N GLU A 192 -5.12 -11.15 14.50
CA GLU A 192 -6.44 -11.22 15.11
C GLU A 192 -7.37 -10.20 14.45
N ARG A 193 -8.53 -10.67 14.01
CA ARG A 193 -9.57 -9.85 13.35
C ARG A 193 -10.91 -10.06 14.01
N SER A 194 -11.72 -9.00 14.04
CA SER A 194 -13.11 -9.06 14.52
C SER A 194 -14.02 -8.20 13.64
N PRO A 195 -15.33 -8.50 13.59
CA PRO A 195 -16.31 -7.67 12.90
C PRO A 195 -16.30 -6.22 13.41
N GLY A 196 -16.23 -6.00 14.73
CA GLY A 196 -16.15 -4.69 15.34
C GLY A 196 -14.89 -3.94 14.89
N GLY A 197 -13.73 -4.59 14.95
CA GLY A 197 -12.47 -4.00 14.47
C GLY A 197 -12.50 -3.65 12.97
N PHE A 198 -13.24 -4.40 12.14
CA PHE A 198 -13.46 -4.02 10.75
C PHE A 198 -14.28 -2.72 10.64
N LEU A 199 -15.39 -2.61 11.39
CA LEU A 199 -16.24 -1.41 11.40
C LEU A 199 -15.44 -0.17 11.81
N ASP A 200 -14.63 -0.27 12.87
CA ASP A 200 -13.81 0.84 13.38
C ASP A 200 -12.78 1.31 12.33
N ARG A 201 -12.08 0.37 11.68
CA ARG A 201 -11.11 0.68 10.61
C ARG A 201 -11.76 1.36 9.40
N HIS A 202 -12.98 0.98 9.05
CA HIS A 202 -13.67 1.52 7.88
C HIS A 202 -14.37 2.84 8.17
N ALA A 203 -14.90 3.05 9.37
CA ALA A 203 -15.49 4.32 9.77
C ALA A 203 -14.52 5.51 9.58
N GLY A 204 -13.21 5.29 9.85
CA GLY A 204 -12.14 6.28 9.65
C GLY A 204 -11.44 6.22 8.29
N GLY A 205 -11.86 5.34 7.37
CA GLY A 205 -11.15 5.11 6.11
C GLY A 205 -11.29 6.27 5.11
N ALA A 206 -10.17 6.75 4.55
CA ALA A 206 -10.14 7.90 3.63
C ALA A 206 -11.07 7.75 2.41
N GLN A 207 -11.15 6.56 1.82
CA GLN A 207 -12.05 6.30 0.68
C GLN A 207 -13.53 6.27 1.09
N PHE A 208 -13.83 5.68 2.24
CA PHE A 208 -15.19 5.63 2.78
C PHE A 208 -15.68 7.03 3.15
N ASN A 209 -14.78 7.91 3.62
CA ASN A 209 -15.08 9.31 3.95
C ASN A 209 -15.45 10.19 2.73
N ARG A 210 -15.24 9.71 1.49
CA ARG A 210 -15.72 10.39 0.27
C ARG A 210 -17.21 10.22 0.03
N LEU A 211 -17.84 9.24 0.66
CA LEU A 211 -19.28 9.01 0.53
C LEU A 211 -20.07 10.06 1.36
N PRO A 212 -21.30 10.41 0.94
CA PRO A 212 -22.20 11.25 1.74
C PRO A 212 -22.38 10.69 3.16
N ALA A 213 -22.38 11.55 4.17
CA ALA A 213 -22.44 11.16 5.57
C ALA A 213 -23.65 10.29 5.91
N ALA A 214 -24.82 10.55 5.30
CA ALA A 214 -26.03 9.76 5.48
C ALA A 214 -25.84 8.32 4.96
N LEU A 215 -25.29 8.15 3.77
CA LEU A 215 -25.01 6.86 3.15
C LEU A 215 -23.99 6.05 3.97
N ARG A 216 -22.94 6.72 4.47
CA ARG A 216 -21.96 6.07 5.35
C ARG A 216 -22.59 5.51 6.61
N ARG A 217 -23.41 6.32 7.30
CA ARG A 217 -24.09 5.88 8.52
C ARG A 217 -25.03 4.70 8.25
N GLN A 218 -25.82 4.78 7.19
CA GLN A 218 -26.74 3.72 6.79
C GLN A 218 -25.99 2.43 6.46
N ALA A 219 -24.93 2.50 5.65
CA ALA A 219 -24.15 1.33 5.27
C ALA A 219 -23.44 0.67 6.48
N LEU A 220 -22.88 1.48 7.41
CA LEU A 220 -22.26 0.94 8.62
C LEU A 220 -23.28 0.32 9.58
N ALA A 221 -24.46 0.91 9.73
CA ALA A 221 -25.53 0.33 10.56
C ALA A 221 -26.00 -1.03 9.98
N ALA A 222 -26.33 -1.07 8.69
CA ALA A 222 -26.73 -2.31 8.01
C ALA A 222 -25.62 -3.38 8.03
N LEU A 223 -24.34 -2.97 7.90
CA LEU A 223 -23.21 -3.90 8.00
C LEU A 223 -23.05 -4.43 9.43
N ARG A 224 -23.26 -3.61 10.45
CA ARG A 224 -23.25 -4.03 11.86
C ARG A 224 -24.32 -5.08 12.14
N ASP A 225 -25.57 -4.80 11.72
CA ASP A 225 -26.71 -5.72 11.93
C ASP A 225 -26.47 -7.06 11.23
N TRP A 226 -26.00 -7.02 9.99
CA TRP A 226 -25.61 -8.23 9.26
C TRP A 226 -24.48 -8.99 9.98
N ALA A 227 -23.46 -8.28 10.48
CA ALA A 227 -22.34 -8.92 11.16
C ALA A 227 -22.75 -9.60 12.48
N VAL A 228 -23.69 -9.00 13.22
CA VAL A 228 -24.26 -9.65 14.42
C VAL A 228 -25.03 -10.91 14.04
N GLY A 229 -25.84 -10.87 12.97
CA GLY A 229 -26.56 -12.06 12.48
C GLY A 229 -25.63 -13.17 11.97
N GLU A 230 -24.53 -12.79 11.31
CA GLU A 230 -23.60 -13.73 10.67
C GLU A 230 -22.60 -14.35 11.67
N PHE A 231 -22.10 -13.56 12.63
CA PHE A 231 -21.03 -13.95 13.56
C PHE A 231 -21.49 -14.06 15.02
N GLY A 232 -22.72 -13.73 15.32
CA GLY A 232 -23.31 -13.73 16.67
C GLY A 232 -22.92 -12.50 17.48
N ARG A 233 -21.67 -12.08 17.47
CA ARG A 233 -21.10 -10.95 18.22
C ARG A 233 -20.07 -10.17 17.41
N LEU A 234 -19.89 -8.89 17.70
CA LEU A 234 -18.91 -8.04 17.00
C LEU A 234 -17.49 -8.20 17.52
N ASP A 235 -17.31 -8.65 18.75
CA ASP A 235 -16.02 -8.81 19.43
C ASP A 235 -15.42 -10.21 19.28
N VAL A 236 -16.11 -11.13 18.59
CA VAL A 236 -15.56 -12.47 18.29
C VAL A 236 -14.28 -12.32 17.48
N ARG A 237 -13.24 -13.05 17.90
CA ARG A 237 -11.91 -12.96 17.28
C ARG A 237 -11.66 -14.16 16.38
N PHE A 238 -11.04 -13.86 15.24
CA PHE A 238 -10.61 -14.83 14.25
C PHE A 238 -9.15 -14.60 13.94
N THR A 239 -8.35 -15.65 13.97
CA THR A 239 -6.97 -15.61 13.53
C THR A 239 -6.92 -15.79 12.02
N GLU A 240 -6.41 -14.80 11.31
CA GLU A 240 -6.29 -14.81 9.85
C GLU A 240 -4.83 -14.75 9.44
N THR A 241 -4.48 -15.49 8.38
CA THR A 241 -3.16 -15.38 7.75
C THR A 241 -3.15 -14.21 6.79
N GLN A 242 -2.14 -13.38 6.93
CA GLN A 242 -1.81 -12.29 6.00
C GLN A 242 -0.45 -12.55 5.37
N ARG A 243 -0.23 -12.01 4.17
CA ARG A 243 1.06 -12.04 3.52
C ARG A 243 1.36 -10.74 2.81
N PHE A 244 2.63 -10.44 2.66
CA PHE A 244 3.07 -9.39 1.75
C PHE A 244 3.44 -10.02 0.42
N GLU A 245 2.89 -9.50 -0.68
CA GLU A 245 3.23 -9.87 -2.04
C GLU A 245 4.01 -8.73 -2.69
N LEU A 246 5.11 -9.08 -3.35
CA LEU A 246 5.96 -8.18 -4.11
C LEU A 246 6.06 -8.71 -5.54
N ARG A 247 5.54 -7.94 -6.52
CA ARG A 247 5.67 -8.23 -7.94
C ARG A 247 6.77 -7.37 -8.53
N LEU A 248 7.78 -8.01 -9.09
CA LEU A 248 8.96 -7.38 -9.67
C LEU A 248 8.85 -7.37 -11.18
N PHE A 249 9.32 -6.27 -11.79
CA PHE A 249 9.42 -6.12 -13.24
C PHE A 249 10.81 -5.61 -13.59
N LYS A 250 11.51 -6.34 -14.45
CA LYS A 250 12.78 -5.91 -15.06
C LYS A 250 12.52 -5.56 -16.51
N PHE A 251 13.29 -4.63 -17.03
CA PHE A 251 13.13 -4.13 -18.39
C PHE A 251 14.46 -4.30 -19.12
N ALA A 252 14.40 -4.58 -20.42
CA ALA A 252 15.61 -4.66 -21.23
C ALA A 252 16.40 -3.34 -21.15
N GLU A 253 17.72 -3.44 -21.18
CA GLU A 253 18.59 -2.30 -21.40
C GLU A 253 18.28 -1.75 -22.79
N GLY A 254 17.83 -0.49 -22.85
CA GLY A 254 17.52 0.20 -24.11
C GLY A 254 18.78 0.66 -24.84
#